data_b32d1aaad3a27442c6adcd82cb9b2485
#
_entry.id   b32d1aaad3a27442c6adcd82cb9b2485
#
_cell.length_a   1.000
_cell.length_b   1.000
_cell.length_c   1.000
_cell.angle_alpha   90.00
_cell.angle_beta   90.00
_cell.angle_gamma   90.00
#
_symmetry.space_group_name_H-M   'P 1'
#
loop_
_entity.id
_entity.type
_entity.pdbx_description
1 polymer ?
#
loop_
_entity_poly.entity_id
_entity_poly.type
_entity_poly.pdbx_seq_one_letter_code
_entity_poly.pdbx_strand_id
1 'polypeptide(L)'
;GRNPFKDLRVRRAVQLAIDTDLIVKQVLRGQAKVTGSFISPLVDGFLPEFERRPKADAAAARALLKEAGYENGFTLQMDCVNVAWRASVCQAAAAMLDRVGIKASLVTSPSSVFFPKLSQGTGTLVEFGWTATPDAWNIFQSLVRSNDGLSAGAFNAGRYSNPKLDVLIDGI
;
A
#
# COMPACT_ATOMS: atom_id res chain seq x y z
N GLY A 1 3.00 13.99 -16.49
CA GLY A 1 3.97 12.90 -16.68
C GLY A 1 3.29 11.54 -16.63
N ARG A 2 3.94 10.49 -17.11
CA ARG A 2 3.40 9.12 -17.07
C ARG A 2 3.38 8.66 -15.59
N ASN A 3 2.22 8.15 -15.13
CA ASN A 3 2.14 7.56 -13.78
C ASN A 3 2.89 6.22 -13.76
N PRO A 4 4.01 6.09 -12.99
CA PRO A 4 4.82 4.86 -12.97
C PRO A 4 4.04 3.64 -12.47
N PHE A 5 3.09 3.83 -11.56
CA PHE A 5 2.31 2.76 -10.94
C PHE A 5 1.28 2.09 -11.87
N LYS A 6 1.07 2.61 -13.09
CA LYS A 6 0.32 1.88 -14.13
C LYS A 6 1.04 0.61 -14.57
N ASP A 7 2.37 0.55 -14.46
CA ASP A 7 3.16 -0.63 -14.79
C ASP A 7 3.22 -1.59 -13.59
N LEU A 8 2.82 -2.85 -13.82
CA LEU A 8 2.85 -3.89 -12.78
C LEU A 8 4.26 -4.15 -12.25
N ARG A 9 5.28 -4.03 -13.10
CA ARG A 9 6.69 -4.22 -12.72
C ARG A 9 7.12 -3.19 -11.69
N VAL A 10 6.68 -1.94 -11.85
CA VAL A 10 6.95 -0.88 -10.86
C VAL A 10 6.27 -1.18 -9.53
N ARG A 11 5.00 -1.61 -9.53
CA ARG A 11 4.32 -1.99 -8.29
C ARG A 11 5.01 -3.15 -7.58
N ARG A 12 5.46 -4.17 -8.32
CA ARG A 12 6.26 -5.29 -7.78
C ARG A 12 7.62 -4.85 -7.27
N ALA A 13 8.29 -3.92 -7.96
CA ALA A 13 9.57 -3.37 -7.52
C ALA A 13 9.42 -2.65 -6.17
N VAL A 14 8.38 -1.84 -5.98
CA VAL A 14 8.08 -1.19 -4.69
C VAL A 14 7.83 -2.23 -3.59
N GLN A 15 7.07 -3.28 -3.88
CA GLN A 15 6.82 -4.36 -2.93
C GLN A 15 8.11 -5.08 -2.51
N LEU A 16 9.03 -5.35 -3.44
CA LEU A 16 10.31 -6.01 -3.18
C LEU A 16 11.33 -5.08 -2.52
N ALA A 17 11.22 -3.77 -2.74
CA ALA A 17 12.13 -2.78 -2.14
C ALA A 17 11.90 -2.59 -0.64
N ILE A 18 10.66 -2.76 -0.15
CA ILE A 18 10.28 -2.48 1.24
C ILE A 18 10.38 -3.76 2.08
N ASP A 19 11.39 -3.81 2.94
CA ASP A 19 11.58 -4.89 3.93
C ASP A 19 10.71 -4.62 5.16
N THR A 20 9.51 -5.16 5.14
CA THR A 20 8.55 -4.97 6.25
C THR A 20 8.93 -5.78 7.49
N ASP A 21 9.65 -6.91 7.37
CA ASP A 21 10.16 -7.64 8.52
C ASP A 21 11.20 -6.80 9.27
N LEU A 22 12.06 -6.11 8.53
CA LEU A 22 13.03 -5.17 9.09
C LEU A 22 12.32 -3.97 9.76
N ILE A 23 11.27 -3.42 9.14
CA ILE A 23 10.46 -2.35 9.73
C ILE A 23 9.84 -2.80 11.05
N VAL A 24 9.21 -3.97 11.08
CA VAL A 24 8.63 -4.52 12.32
C VAL A 24 9.70 -4.68 13.39
N LYS A 25 10.86 -5.24 13.04
CA LYS A 25 11.95 -5.48 14.00
C LYS A 25 12.57 -4.19 14.53
N GLN A 26 12.91 -3.23 13.65
CA GLN A 26 13.73 -2.08 14.01
C GLN A 26 12.89 -0.84 14.37
N VAL A 27 11.78 -0.61 13.67
CA VAL A 27 10.95 0.58 13.87
C VAL A 27 9.85 0.30 14.89
N LEU A 28 9.14 -0.82 14.72
CA LEU A 28 8.01 -1.20 15.58
C LEU A 28 8.41 -2.10 16.76
N ARG A 29 9.71 -2.38 16.94
CA ARG A 29 10.28 -3.15 18.06
C ARG A 29 9.57 -4.50 18.31
N GLY A 30 9.15 -5.16 17.24
CA GLY A 30 8.43 -6.43 17.30
C GLY A 30 6.95 -6.32 17.70
N GLN A 31 6.39 -5.12 17.86
CA GLN A 31 5.00 -4.89 18.30
C GLN A 31 3.98 -4.97 17.17
N ALA A 32 4.34 -5.57 16.04
CA ALA A 32 3.45 -5.83 14.92
C ALA A 32 3.75 -7.18 14.29
N LYS A 33 2.79 -7.73 13.57
CA LYS A 33 2.95 -8.91 12.73
C LYS A 33 2.84 -8.49 11.27
N VAL A 34 3.77 -8.95 10.46
CA VAL A 34 3.70 -8.80 9.01
C VAL A 34 2.63 -9.73 8.47
N THR A 35 1.79 -9.26 7.57
CA THR A 35 0.77 -10.03 6.87
C THR A 35 0.90 -9.89 5.35
N GLY A 36 0.51 -10.93 4.62
CA GLY A 36 0.38 -10.92 3.17
C GLY A 36 -1.04 -10.62 2.70
N SER A 37 -2.01 -10.68 3.61
CA SER A 37 -3.43 -10.48 3.35
C SER A 37 -3.92 -9.12 3.85
N PHE A 38 -4.99 -8.60 3.24
CA PHE A 38 -5.76 -7.47 3.78
C PHE A 38 -6.62 -7.88 4.98
N ILE A 39 -6.86 -9.19 5.16
CA ILE A 39 -7.71 -9.73 6.21
C ILE A 39 -6.82 -10.22 7.34
N SER A 40 -7.07 -9.72 8.54
CA SER A 40 -6.37 -10.16 9.75
C SER A 40 -6.78 -11.60 10.12
N PRO A 41 -5.88 -12.41 10.72
CA PRO A 41 -6.23 -13.74 11.24
C PRO A 41 -7.37 -13.78 12.27
N LEU A 42 -7.76 -12.63 12.82
CA LEU A 42 -8.85 -12.49 13.79
C LEU A 42 -10.18 -12.05 13.17
N VAL A 43 -10.25 -11.98 11.85
CA VAL A 43 -11.41 -11.48 11.09
C VAL A 43 -12.01 -12.64 10.30
N ASP A 44 -13.33 -12.76 10.32
CA ASP A 44 -14.04 -13.74 9.52
C ASP A 44 -13.76 -13.53 8.02
N GLY A 45 -13.51 -14.63 7.30
CA GLY A 45 -13.05 -14.60 5.92
C GLY A 45 -11.52 -14.60 5.76
N PHE A 46 -10.75 -14.71 6.86
CA PHE A 46 -9.32 -14.92 6.76
C PHE A 46 -8.97 -16.30 6.19
N LEU A 47 -8.10 -16.34 5.19
CA LEU A 47 -7.61 -17.55 4.55
C LEU A 47 -6.07 -17.60 4.62
N PRO A 48 -5.49 -18.58 5.36
CA PRO A 48 -4.04 -18.68 5.59
C PRO A 48 -3.22 -18.81 4.29
N GLU A 49 -3.78 -19.36 3.24
CA GLU A 49 -3.12 -19.51 1.93
C GLU A 49 -2.78 -18.16 1.27
N PHE A 50 -3.44 -17.07 1.65
CA PHE A 50 -3.16 -15.71 1.15
C PHE A 50 -2.13 -14.95 1.99
N GLU A 51 -1.62 -15.53 3.06
CA GLU A 51 -0.54 -14.92 3.88
C GLU A 51 0.83 -14.90 3.19
N ARG A 52 0.91 -15.37 1.95
CA ARG A 52 2.16 -15.44 1.20
C ARG A 52 2.62 -14.04 0.78
N ARG A 53 3.86 -13.72 1.16
CA ARG A 53 4.54 -12.49 0.72
C ARG A 53 5.90 -12.82 0.12
N PRO A 54 6.31 -12.11 -0.94
CA PRO A 54 7.69 -12.16 -1.38
C PRO A 54 8.58 -11.53 -0.28
N LYS A 55 9.74 -12.12 -0.07
CA LYS A 55 10.79 -11.49 0.74
C LYS A 55 11.32 -10.25 0.02
N ALA A 56 11.78 -9.26 0.80
CA ALA A 56 12.41 -8.09 0.23
C ALA A 56 13.67 -8.48 -0.57
N ASP A 57 13.80 -7.92 -1.76
CA ASP A 57 14.92 -8.12 -2.68
C ASP A 57 15.16 -6.84 -3.48
N ALA A 58 16.10 -6.04 -3.01
CA ALA A 58 16.45 -4.78 -3.66
C ALA A 58 17.12 -4.98 -5.04
N ALA A 59 17.76 -6.12 -5.29
CA ALA A 59 18.36 -6.42 -6.61
C ALA A 59 17.28 -6.72 -7.63
N ALA A 60 16.31 -7.58 -7.28
CA ALA A 60 15.16 -7.86 -8.11
C ALA A 60 14.28 -6.61 -8.33
N ALA A 61 14.13 -5.76 -7.31
CA ALA A 61 13.41 -4.49 -7.46
C ALA A 61 14.06 -3.58 -8.50
N ARG A 62 15.39 -3.41 -8.47
CA ARG A 62 16.14 -2.62 -9.48
C ARG A 62 16.01 -3.22 -10.87
N ALA A 63 16.08 -4.54 -11.01
CA ALA A 63 15.90 -5.20 -12.28
C ALA A 63 14.53 -4.92 -12.90
N LEU A 64 13.46 -5.02 -12.11
CA LEU A 64 12.10 -4.71 -12.55
C LEU A 64 11.93 -3.23 -12.94
N LEU A 65 12.56 -2.31 -12.21
CA LEU A 65 12.56 -0.88 -12.57
C LEU A 65 13.26 -0.64 -13.91
N LYS A 66 14.40 -1.26 -14.14
CA LYS A 66 15.13 -1.19 -15.41
C LYS A 66 14.28 -1.72 -16.56
N GLU A 67 13.67 -2.89 -16.42
CA GLU A 67 12.76 -3.49 -17.42
C GLU A 67 11.54 -2.58 -17.70
N ALA A 68 11.06 -1.84 -16.71
CA ALA A 68 9.96 -0.90 -16.84
C ALA A 68 10.37 0.44 -17.45
N GLY A 69 11.67 0.64 -17.76
CA GLY A 69 12.21 1.88 -18.33
C GLY A 69 12.52 2.96 -17.28
N TYR A 70 12.71 2.58 -16.02
CA TYR A 70 13.05 3.46 -14.90
C TYR A 70 14.43 3.12 -14.31
N GLU A 71 15.41 2.80 -15.15
CA GLU A 71 16.78 2.48 -14.73
C GLU A 71 17.45 3.61 -13.93
N ASN A 72 17.14 4.87 -14.29
CA ASN A 72 17.61 6.06 -13.59
C ASN A 72 16.75 6.47 -12.40
N GLY A 73 15.76 5.62 -12.04
CA GLY A 73 14.82 5.91 -10.98
C GLY A 73 13.80 7.01 -11.32
N PHE A 74 13.08 7.44 -10.31
CA PHE A 74 12.11 8.56 -10.40
C PHE A 74 11.80 9.12 -9.03
N THR A 75 11.21 10.32 -9.00
CA THR A 75 10.74 10.96 -7.77
C THR A 75 9.23 10.84 -7.65
N LEU A 76 8.76 10.62 -6.42
CA LEU A 76 7.33 10.62 -6.09
C LEU A 76 7.09 11.29 -4.74
N GLN A 77 5.84 11.63 -4.47
CA GLN A 77 5.40 12.05 -3.15
C GLN A 77 4.80 10.85 -2.41
N MET A 78 5.21 10.67 -1.14
CA MET A 78 4.65 9.68 -0.22
C MET A 78 3.90 10.40 0.90
N ASP A 79 2.60 10.19 0.97
CA ASP A 79 1.73 10.78 1.97
C ASP A 79 1.54 9.85 3.17
N CYS A 80 1.67 10.40 4.37
CA CYS A 80 1.60 9.67 5.63
C CYS A 80 0.75 10.43 6.65
N VAL A 81 0.03 9.71 7.49
CA VAL A 81 -0.66 10.32 8.63
C VAL A 81 0.37 10.75 9.67
N ASN A 82 0.21 11.95 10.22
CA ASN A 82 1.09 12.51 11.25
C ASN A 82 0.83 11.84 12.62
N VAL A 83 1.23 10.59 12.73
CA VAL A 83 1.28 9.80 13.96
C VAL A 83 2.72 9.30 14.10
N ALA A 84 3.33 9.45 15.26
CA ALA A 84 4.76 9.25 15.45
C ALA A 84 5.29 7.91 14.91
N TRP A 85 4.65 6.79 15.24
CA TRP A 85 5.09 5.48 14.75
C TRP A 85 4.88 5.31 13.24
N ARG A 86 3.80 5.88 12.66
CA ARG A 86 3.55 5.85 11.21
C ARG A 86 4.58 6.67 10.45
N ALA A 87 4.89 7.87 10.94
CA ALA A 87 5.95 8.69 10.34
C ALA A 87 7.29 7.96 10.30
N SER A 88 7.64 7.22 11.37
CA SER A 88 8.86 6.40 11.41
C SER A 88 8.82 5.24 10.41
N VAL A 89 7.68 4.58 10.24
CA VAL A 89 7.47 3.55 9.20
C VAL A 89 7.65 4.14 7.80
N CYS A 90 7.04 5.30 7.54
CA CYS A 90 7.18 6.00 6.25
C CYS A 90 8.63 6.39 5.96
N GLN A 91 9.36 6.90 6.95
CA GLN A 91 10.78 7.25 6.81
C GLN A 91 11.62 6.02 6.44
N ALA A 92 11.38 4.90 7.12
CA ALA A 92 12.07 3.65 6.82
C ALA A 92 11.75 3.15 5.40
N ALA A 93 10.47 3.16 5.01
CA ALA A 93 10.05 2.77 3.67
C ALA A 93 10.65 3.68 2.58
N ALA A 94 10.66 5.00 2.78
CA ALA A 94 11.27 5.96 1.87
C ALA A 94 12.77 5.72 1.71
N ALA A 95 13.49 5.45 2.80
CA ALA A 95 14.92 5.12 2.75
C ALA A 95 15.19 3.81 1.99
N MET A 96 14.31 2.82 2.10
CA MET A 96 14.42 1.57 1.34
C MET A 96 14.14 1.77 -0.15
N LEU A 97 13.14 2.60 -0.49
CA LEU A 97 12.83 2.98 -1.86
C LEU A 97 13.99 3.75 -2.51
N ASP A 98 14.65 4.64 -1.79
CA ASP A 98 15.81 5.40 -2.29
C ASP A 98 16.96 4.47 -2.70
N ARG A 99 17.19 3.37 -1.98
CA ARG A 99 18.21 2.36 -2.31
C ARG A 99 18.00 1.68 -3.67
N VAL A 100 16.79 1.71 -4.20
CA VAL A 100 16.47 1.15 -5.52
C VAL A 100 16.23 2.23 -6.58
N GLY A 101 16.47 3.53 -6.25
CA GLY A 101 16.35 4.66 -7.16
C GLY A 101 14.99 5.35 -7.15
N ILE A 102 14.07 4.98 -6.24
CA ILE A 102 12.78 5.67 -6.09
C ILE A 102 12.90 6.71 -4.96
N LYS A 103 13.01 7.99 -5.31
CA LYS A 103 13.09 9.09 -4.36
C LYS A 103 11.71 9.48 -3.87
N ALA A 104 11.35 9.07 -2.65
CA ALA A 104 10.08 9.38 -2.03
C ALA A 104 10.19 10.63 -1.14
N SER A 105 9.56 11.73 -1.57
CA SER A 105 9.40 12.94 -0.76
C SER A 105 8.25 12.75 0.21
N LEU A 106 8.55 12.72 1.52
CA LEU A 106 7.54 12.50 2.55
C LEU A 106 6.73 13.76 2.84
N VAL A 107 5.42 13.60 2.88
CA VAL A 107 4.47 14.61 3.36
C VAL A 107 3.65 14.01 4.49
N THR A 108 3.82 14.51 5.69
CA THR A 108 3.02 14.10 6.85
C THR A 108 1.89 15.11 7.09
N SER A 109 0.68 14.63 7.30
CA SER A 109 -0.49 15.48 7.49
C SER A 109 -1.37 14.95 8.64
N PRO A 110 -2.06 15.83 9.37
CA PRO A 110 -3.11 15.42 10.30
C PRO A 110 -4.19 14.62 9.57
N SER A 111 -4.85 13.71 10.28
CA SER A 111 -5.93 12.86 9.72
C SER A 111 -7.01 13.67 9.00
N SER A 112 -7.38 14.85 9.52
CA SER A 112 -8.36 15.75 8.92
C SER A 112 -7.98 16.30 7.54
N VAL A 113 -6.69 16.30 7.20
CA VAL A 113 -6.17 16.71 5.88
C VAL A 113 -5.88 15.48 5.01
N PHE A 114 -5.34 14.43 5.63
CA PHE A 114 -4.91 13.21 4.94
C PHE A 114 -6.09 12.46 4.30
N PHE A 115 -7.17 12.18 5.04
CA PHE A 115 -8.27 11.37 4.53
C PHE A 115 -9.07 12.02 3.39
N PRO A 116 -9.40 13.32 3.42
CA PRO A 116 -9.98 14.00 2.26
C PRO A 116 -9.09 13.91 1.01
N LYS A 117 -7.78 14.07 1.17
CA LYS A 117 -6.81 13.92 0.07
C LYS A 117 -6.77 12.50 -0.48
N LEU A 118 -6.81 11.49 0.39
CA LEU A 118 -6.86 10.08 0.03
C LEU A 118 -8.11 9.76 -0.81
N SER A 119 -9.29 10.18 -0.36
CA SER A 119 -10.56 9.93 -1.07
C SER A 119 -10.64 10.66 -2.42
N GLN A 120 -9.99 11.81 -2.57
CA GLN A 120 -9.85 12.50 -3.86
C GLN A 120 -8.89 11.79 -4.81
N GLY A 121 -8.09 10.82 -4.33
CA GLY A 121 -7.13 10.08 -5.14
C GLY A 121 -5.98 10.94 -5.68
N THR A 122 -5.59 11.99 -4.95
CA THR A 122 -4.52 12.91 -5.35
C THR A 122 -3.12 12.48 -4.90
N GLY A 123 -3.01 11.45 -4.05
CA GLY A 123 -1.74 10.87 -3.61
C GLY A 123 -1.10 9.98 -4.68
N THR A 124 0.24 9.93 -4.70
CA THR A 124 0.98 9.01 -5.59
C THR A 124 1.28 7.69 -4.89
N LEU A 125 1.79 7.77 -3.66
CA LEU A 125 2.01 6.65 -2.74
C LEU A 125 1.50 7.08 -1.37
N VAL A 126 0.71 6.25 -0.73
CA VAL A 126 0.11 6.58 0.57
C VAL A 126 0.32 5.44 1.56
N GLU A 127 0.62 5.80 2.80
CA GLU A 127 0.59 4.87 3.94
C GLU A 127 -0.66 5.18 4.77
N PHE A 128 -1.54 4.22 4.92
CA PHE A 128 -2.66 4.34 5.85
C PHE A 128 -3.03 2.97 6.43
N GLY A 129 -3.76 2.98 7.54
CA GLY A 129 -4.24 1.78 8.19
C GLY A 129 -5.76 1.69 8.13
N TRP A 130 -6.26 0.48 8.22
CA TRP A 130 -7.67 0.18 8.33
C TRP A 130 -7.96 -0.51 9.65
N THR A 131 -9.03 -0.13 10.31
CA THR A 131 -9.46 -0.81 11.53
C THR A 131 -10.20 -2.08 11.16
N ALA A 132 -9.81 -3.20 11.76
CA ALA A 132 -10.50 -4.47 11.55
C ALA A 132 -11.97 -4.36 11.99
N THR A 133 -12.86 -4.84 11.15
CA THR A 133 -14.27 -5.12 11.42
C THR A 133 -14.44 -6.61 11.69
N PRO A 134 -15.58 -7.08 12.24
CA PRO A 134 -15.79 -8.49 12.52
C PRO A 134 -15.63 -9.40 11.29
N ASP A 135 -15.90 -8.87 10.10
CA ASP A 135 -15.87 -9.61 8.83
C ASP A 135 -15.03 -8.91 7.76
N ALA A 136 -14.71 -9.65 6.71
CA ALA A 136 -13.91 -9.17 5.58
C ALA A 136 -14.68 -8.24 4.64
N TRP A 137 -16.02 -8.24 4.67
CA TRP A 137 -16.85 -7.46 3.74
C TRP A 137 -16.52 -5.98 3.75
N ASN A 138 -16.43 -5.38 4.94
CA ASN A 138 -16.13 -3.94 5.07
C ASN A 138 -14.79 -3.57 4.42
N ILE A 139 -13.78 -4.42 4.56
CA ILE A 139 -12.45 -4.20 3.97
C ILE A 139 -12.54 -4.24 2.45
N PHE A 140 -13.17 -5.27 1.89
CA PHE A 140 -13.32 -5.41 0.45
C PHE A 140 -14.19 -4.31 -0.14
N GLN A 141 -15.33 -4.01 0.50
CA GLN A 141 -16.26 -2.96 0.06
C GLN A 141 -15.62 -1.58 0.06
N SER A 142 -14.78 -1.27 1.06
CA SER A 142 -14.20 0.07 1.21
C SER A 142 -12.92 0.26 0.39
N LEU A 143 -12.04 -0.76 0.32
CA LEU A 143 -10.67 -0.63 -0.18
C LEU A 143 -10.45 -1.23 -1.56
N VAL A 144 -11.24 -2.24 -1.96
CA VAL A 144 -10.97 -3.07 -3.14
C VAL A 144 -12.03 -2.88 -4.23
N ARG A 145 -13.30 -2.82 -3.85
CA ARG A 145 -14.40 -2.62 -4.80
C ARG A 145 -14.18 -1.38 -5.64
N SER A 146 -14.61 -1.41 -6.91
CA SER A 146 -14.57 -0.24 -7.79
C SER A 146 -15.33 0.91 -7.16
N ASN A 147 -14.74 2.11 -7.21
CA ASN A 147 -15.37 3.31 -6.65
C ASN A 147 -16.60 3.70 -7.48
N ASP A 148 -17.78 3.75 -6.83
CA ASP A 148 -19.07 4.10 -7.45
C ASP A 148 -19.41 5.60 -7.33
N GLY A 149 -18.53 6.39 -6.71
CA GLY A 149 -18.76 7.82 -6.46
C GLY A 149 -19.69 8.11 -5.28
N LEU A 150 -20.18 7.09 -4.57
CA LEU A 150 -21.07 7.21 -3.42
C LEU A 150 -20.39 6.70 -2.14
N SER A 151 -20.40 5.39 -1.93
CA SER A 151 -19.85 4.79 -0.71
C SER A 151 -18.92 3.60 -1.00
N ALA A 152 -19.19 2.82 -2.03
CA ALA A 152 -18.37 1.68 -2.38
C ALA A 152 -17.03 2.13 -2.95
N GLY A 153 -15.96 1.47 -2.53
CA GLY A 153 -14.60 1.81 -2.96
C GLY A 153 -14.15 3.22 -2.58
N ALA A 154 -14.76 3.83 -1.54
CA ALA A 154 -14.46 5.21 -1.14
C ALA A 154 -12.98 5.42 -0.78
N PHE A 155 -12.31 4.38 -0.30
CA PHE A 155 -10.88 4.37 0.04
C PHE A 155 -10.02 3.56 -0.94
N ASN A 156 -10.57 3.15 -2.09
CA ASN A 156 -9.81 2.56 -3.19
C ASN A 156 -8.99 3.65 -3.91
N ALA A 157 -7.97 4.15 -3.22
CA ALA A 157 -7.12 5.25 -3.70
C ALA A 157 -6.36 4.89 -4.99
N GLY A 158 -6.09 3.60 -5.21
CA GLY A 158 -5.44 3.09 -6.41
C GLY A 158 -6.33 3.08 -7.66
N ARG A 159 -7.62 3.40 -7.50
CA ARG A 159 -8.62 3.34 -8.59
C ARG A 159 -8.64 1.98 -9.29
N TYR A 160 -8.40 0.91 -8.53
CA TYR A 160 -8.57 -0.45 -9.03
C TYR A 160 -10.02 -0.66 -9.46
N SER A 161 -10.23 -1.37 -10.56
CA SER A 161 -11.58 -1.69 -11.04
C SER A 161 -11.60 -3.08 -11.67
N ASN A 162 -12.53 -3.90 -11.21
CA ASN A 162 -12.76 -5.24 -11.72
C ASN A 162 -14.23 -5.63 -11.52
N PRO A 163 -15.10 -5.49 -12.54
CA PRO A 163 -16.52 -5.78 -12.42
C PRO A 163 -16.86 -7.20 -11.95
N LYS A 164 -16.02 -8.19 -12.26
CA LYS A 164 -16.22 -9.57 -11.78
C LYS A 164 -15.99 -9.69 -10.27
N LEU A 165 -14.99 -8.96 -9.76
CA LEU A 165 -14.72 -8.92 -8.33
C LEU A 165 -15.80 -8.10 -7.60
N ASP A 166 -16.28 -7.01 -8.21
CA ASP A 166 -17.34 -6.19 -7.64
C ASP A 166 -18.60 -7.02 -7.37
N VAL A 167 -19.01 -7.87 -8.33
CA VAL A 167 -20.16 -8.79 -8.15
C VAL A 167 -19.94 -9.76 -6.99
N LEU A 168 -18.71 -10.28 -6.82
CA LEU A 168 -18.40 -11.17 -5.71
C LEU A 168 -18.46 -10.45 -4.36
N ILE A 169 -17.97 -9.22 -4.30
CA ILE A 169 -18.01 -8.40 -3.07
C ILE A 169 -19.45 -8.02 -2.71
N ASP A 170 -20.26 -7.69 -3.71
CA ASP A 170 -21.67 -7.32 -3.49
C ASP A 170 -22.53 -8.53 -3.09
N GLY A 171 -22.05 -9.76 -3.29
CA GLY A 171 -22.72 -11.01 -2.94
C GLY A 171 -22.36 -11.57 -1.55
N ILE A 172 -21.44 -10.90 -0.82
CA ILE A 172 -21.08 -11.26 0.56
C ILE A 172 -22.12 -10.65 1.52
#